data_2cfa7a601659448df054b8e69d4101db
#
_entry.id   2cfa7a601659448df054b8e69d4101db
#
_cell.length_a   1.000
_cell.length_b   1.000
_cell.length_c   1.000
_cell.angle_alpha   90.00
_cell.angle_beta   90.00
_cell.angle_gamma   90.00
#
_symmetry.space_group_name_H-M   'P 1'
#
loop_
_entity.id
_entity.type
_entity.pdbx_description
1 polymer ?
#
loop_
_entity_poly.entity_id
_entity_poly.type
_entity_poly.pdbx_seq_one_letter_code
_entity_poly.pdbx_strand_id
1 'polypeptide(L)'
;MIDLNHGSGCLYGQDAPRPPIATAVSSAIDTALTARNRAERPRTYVSSSGLGRDCLRQIQFDFLAVPKDEGQEFEPRILRIFEAGHRAEDIVAGWFRIAGFDLRTERPDGRQFGFAAMA
;
A
#
# COMPACT_ATOMS: atom_id res chain seq x y z
N MET A 1 10.70 -22.06 -25.33
CA MET A 1 10.46 -20.73 -24.71
C MET A 1 8.97 -20.61 -24.52
N ILE A 2 8.50 -20.58 -23.28
CA ILE A 2 7.06 -20.43 -22.97
C ILE A 2 6.74 -18.95 -23.15
N ASP A 3 5.87 -18.65 -24.13
CA ASP A 3 5.39 -17.29 -24.35
C ASP A 3 4.35 -16.96 -23.26
N LEU A 4 4.76 -16.23 -22.25
CA LEU A 4 3.91 -15.81 -21.15
C LEU A 4 2.91 -14.70 -21.54
N ASN A 5 3.02 -14.12 -22.74
CA ASN A 5 2.16 -13.06 -23.24
C ASN A 5 1.02 -13.53 -24.14
N HIS A 6 1.10 -14.75 -24.69
CA HIS A 6 0.04 -15.31 -25.51
C HIS A 6 -0.84 -16.21 -24.65
N GLY A 7 -1.96 -15.73 -24.24
CA GLY A 7 -3.15 -16.28 -23.59
C GLY A 7 -3.27 -17.76 -23.25
N SER A 8 -2.41 -18.61 -23.76
CA SER A 8 -2.35 -20.04 -23.45
C SER A 8 -1.80 -20.34 -22.03
N GLY A 9 -1.15 -19.36 -21.39
CA GLY A 9 -0.71 -19.47 -20.01
C GLY A 9 -1.65 -18.82 -19.00
N CYS A 10 -2.59 -18.04 -19.46
CA CYS A 10 -3.55 -17.39 -18.60
C CYS A 10 -4.81 -18.23 -18.45
N LEU A 11 -4.67 -19.39 -17.81
CA LEU A 11 -5.80 -20.13 -17.25
C LEU A 11 -6.62 -19.28 -16.25
N TYR A 12 -6.16 -18.06 -15.99
CA TYR A 12 -6.76 -17.08 -15.11
C TYR A 12 -7.15 -15.80 -15.87
N GLY A 13 -7.74 -15.95 -17.05
CA GLY A 13 -8.50 -14.85 -17.66
C GLY A 13 -9.52 -14.35 -16.67
N GLN A 14 -9.84 -13.06 -16.70
CA GLN A 14 -10.78 -12.44 -15.74
C GLN A 14 -12.14 -13.17 -15.67
N ASP A 15 -12.47 -13.91 -16.71
CA ASP A 15 -13.75 -14.64 -16.87
C ASP A 15 -13.67 -16.14 -16.53
N ALA A 16 -12.48 -16.69 -16.20
CA ALA A 16 -12.38 -18.09 -15.82
C ALA A 16 -12.78 -18.27 -14.34
N PRO A 17 -13.65 -19.26 -14.01
CA PRO A 17 -14.01 -19.55 -12.63
C PRO A 17 -12.76 -19.93 -11.85
N ARG A 18 -12.45 -19.16 -10.80
CA ARG A 18 -11.29 -19.45 -9.92
C ARG A 18 -11.51 -20.78 -9.21
N PRO A 19 -10.47 -21.61 -9.08
CA PRO A 19 -10.54 -22.80 -8.25
C PRO A 19 -11.00 -22.45 -6.82
N PRO A 20 -11.81 -23.28 -6.16
CA PRO A 20 -12.31 -23.01 -4.80
C PRO A 20 -11.20 -22.67 -3.80
N ILE A 21 -10.06 -23.35 -3.90
CA ILE A 21 -8.90 -23.10 -3.05
C ILE A 21 -8.30 -21.70 -3.27
N ALA A 22 -8.21 -21.24 -4.52
CA ALA A 22 -7.70 -19.91 -4.82
C ALA A 22 -8.63 -18.81 -4.28
N THR A 23 -9.93 -19.02 -4.35
CA THR A 23 -10.93 -18.12 -3.79
C THR A 23 -10.83 -18.09 -2.26
N ALA A 24 -10.72 -19.24 -1.60
CA ALA A 24 -10.59 -19.33 -0.15
C ALA A 24 -9.31 -18.63 0.34
N VAL A 25 -8.17 -18.87 -0.31
CA VAL A 25 -6.88 -18.22 0.03
C VAL A 25 -6.96 -16.71 -0.17
N SER A 26 -7.49 -16.24 -1.31
CA SER A 26 -7.64 -14.81 -1.57
C SER A 26 -8.53 -14.14 -0.53
N SER A 27 -9.66 -14.76 -0.19
CA SER A 27 -10.58 -14.22 0.82
C SER A 27 -9.93 -14.15 2.21
N ALA A 28 -9.17 -15.16 2.60
CA ALA A 28 -8.45 -15.16 3.87
C ALA A 28 -7.40 -14.04 3.94
N ILE A 29 -6.64 -13.83 2.86
CA ILE A 29 -5.66 -12.74 2.75
C ILE A 29 -6.37 -11.38 2.82
N ASP A 30 -7.45 -11.20 2.09
CA ASP A 30 -8.21 -9.96 2.04
C ASP A 30 -8.78 -9.60 3.42
N THR A 31 -9.32 -10.58 4.12
CA THR A 31 -9.80 -10.41 5.50
C THR A 31 -8.67 -9.99 6.44
N ALA A 32 -7.53 -10.66 6.38
CA ALA A 32 -6.39 -10.35 7.22
C ALA A 32 -5.82 -8.94 6.97
N LEU A 33 -5.68 -8.54 5.70
CA LEU A 33 -5.19 -7.22 5.32
C LEU A 33 -6.17 -6.11 5.76
N THR A 34 -7.46 -6.33 5.60
CA THR A 34 -8.48 -5.38 6.03
C THR A 34 -8.46 -5.21 7.55
N ALA A 35 -8.38 -6.31 8.31
CA ALA A 35 -8.28 -6.27 9.76
C ALA A 35 -7.02 -5.52 10.22
N ARG A 36 -5.87 -5.78 9.58
CA ARG A 36 -4.62 -5.07 9.85
C ARG A 36 -4.75 -3.57 9.58
N ASN A 37 -5.29 -3.19 8.42
CA ASN A 37 -5.46 -1.79 8.05
C ASN A 37 -6.38 -1.03 9.02
N ARG A 38 -7.43 -1.68 9.54
CA ARG A 38 -8.32 -1.10 10.56
C ARG A 38 -7.64 -0.91 11.91
N ALA A 39 -6.69 -1.78 12.25
CA ALA A 39 -5.94 -1.70 13.49
C ALA A 39 -4.79 -0.68 13.45
N GLU A 40 -4.39 -0.23 12.25
CA GLU A 40 -3.35 0.77 12.10
C GLU A 40 -3.79 2.13 12.67
N ARG A 41 -2.88 2.76 13.42
CA ARG A 41 -3.13 4.11 13.94
C ARG A 41 -3.13 5.13 12.79
N PRO A 42 -4.04 6.10 12.82
CA PRO A 42 -4.03 7.20 11.86
C PRO A 42 -2.67 7.90 11.85
N ARG A 43 -2.22 8.28 10.67
CA ARG A 43 -0.97 9.04 10.51
C ARG A 43 -1.20 10.46 10.98
N THR A 44 -0.24 11.01 11.73
CA THR A 44 -0.25 12.40 12.24
C THR A 44 0.62 13.33 11.38
N TYR A 45 0.93 12.94 10.17
CA TYR A 45 1.77 13.71 9.24
C TYR A 45 1.25 13.52 7.81
N VAL A 46 1.53 14.52 6.97
CA VAL A 46 1.24 14.44 5.53
C VAL A 46 2.43 13.78 4.84
N SER A 47 2.19 12.67 4.16
CA SER A 47 3.22 12.02 3.34
C SER A 47 3.47 12.79 2.04
N SER A 48 4.64 12.62 1.43
CA SER A 48 4.97 13.25 0.14
C SER A 48 3.95 12.87 -0.96
N SER A 49 3.49 11.63 -0.97
CA SER A 49 2.43 11.16 -1.88
C SER A 49 1.07 11.81 -1.61
N GLY A 50 0.81 12.23 -0.38
CA GLY A 50 -0.42 12.94 0.01
C GLY A 50 -0.46 14.38 -0.50
N LEU A 51 0.70 15.04 -0.63
CA LEU A 51 0.79 16.42 -1.10
C LEU A 51 0.43 16.62 -2.57
N GLY A 52 0.49 15.56 -3.38
CA GLY A 52 0.15 15.61 -4.81
C GLY A 52 -1.35 15.51 -5.11
N ARG A 53 -2.21 15.54 -4.11
CA ARG A 53 -3.66 15.47 -4.32
C ARG A 53 -4.25 16.83 -4.65
N ASP A 54 -5.17 16.87 -5.61
CA ASP A 54 -5.81 18.10 -6.06
C ASP A 54 -6.74 18.71 -5.00
N CYS A 55 -7.26 17.92 -4.08
CA CYS A 55 -8.21 18.36 -3.06
C CYS A 55 -7.52 18.62 -1.72
N LEU A 56 -7.31 19.90 -1.40
CA LEU A 56 -6.73 20.31 -0.10
C LEU A 56 -7.58 19.89 1.10
N ARG A 57 -8.91 19.86 0.97
CA ARG A 57 -9.82 19.39 2.02
C ARG A 57 -9.58 17.92 2.35
N GLN A 58 -9.31 17.09 1.35
CA GLN A 58 -8.98 15.67 1.58
C GLN A 58 -7.66 15.52 2.33
N ILE A 59 -6.65 16.31 1.98
CA ILE A 59 -5.37 16.33 2.71
C ILE A 59 -5.60 16.75 4.17
N GLN A 60 -6.42 17.77 4.40
CA GLN A 60 -6.76 18.22 5.75
C GLN A 60 -7.48 17.14 6.55
N PHE A 61 -8.45 16.44 5.98
CA PHE A 61 -9.17 15.35 6.64
C PHE A 61 -8.25 14.18 6.99
N ASP A 62 -7.38 13.79 6.07
CA ASP A 62 -6.38 12.75 6.32
C ASP A 62 -5.41 13.16 7.45
N PHE A 63 -4.97 14.43 7.47
CA PHE A 63 -4.10 14.96 8.51
C PHE A 63 -4.76 15.01 9.89
N LEU A 64 -6.01 15.40 9.95
CA LEU A 64 -6.80 15.45 11.17
C LEU A 64 -7.35 14.09 11.60
N ALA A 65 -7.03 13.04 10.86
CA ALA A 65 -7.51 11.67 11.08
C ALA A 65 -9.06 11.61 11.19
N VAL A 66 -9.76 12.42 10.39
CA VAL A 66 -11.22 12.39 10.36
C VAL A 66 -11.68 10.99 9.95
N PRO A 67 -12.61 10.36 10.69
CA PRO A 67 -13.13 9.06 10.31
C PRO A 67 -13.68 9.07 8.89
N LYS A 68 -13.38 8.02 8.13
CA LYS A 68 -13.95 7.83 6.81
C LYS A 68 -15.40 7.40 6.93
N ASP A 69 -16.22 7.81 5.95
CA ASP A 69 -17.59 7.33 5.84
C ASP A 69 -17.63 5.81 5.62
N GLU A 70 -18.70 5.16 6.03
CA GLU A 70 -18.91 3.74 5.78
C GLU A 70 -18.77 3.43 4.29
N GLY A 71 -18.03 2.39 3.97
CA GLY A 71 -17.79 1.96 2.58
C GLY A 71 -16.68 2.73 1.86
N GLN A 72 -16.03 3.72 2.49
CA GLN A 72 -14.87 4.44 1.95
C GLN A 72 -13.52 3.86 2.41
N GLU A 73 -13.53 2.65 2.93
CA GLU A 73 -12.32 1.91 3.24
C GLU A 73 -11.59 1.47 1.95
N PHE A 74 -10.29 1.23 2.07
CA PHE A 74 -9.55 0.68 0.94
C PHE A 74 -10.01 -0.73 0.62
N GLU A 75 -10.30 -0.97 -0.65
CA GLU A 75 -10.54 -2.34 -1.13
C GLU A 75 -9.32 -3.23 -0.84
N PRO A 76 -9.52 -4.51 -0.51
CA PRO A 76 -8.42 -5.45 -0.23
C PRO A 76 -7.38 -5.53 -1.35
N ARG A 77 -7.81 -5.41 -2.60
CA ARG A 77 -6.91 -5.34 -3.76
C ARG A 77 -5.92 -4.17 -3.65
N ILE A 78 -6.39 -3.00 -3.24
CA ILE A 78 -5.55 -1.81 -3.06
C ILE A 78 -4.57 -2.02 -1.91
N LEU A 79 -4.99 -2.65 -0.82
CA LEU A 79 -4.10 -2.99 0.29
C LEU A 79 -2.96 -3.92 -0.15
N ARG A 80 -3.24 -4.90 -1.03
CA ARG A 80 -2.18 -5.74 -1.62
C ARG A 80 -1.19 -4.95 -2.47
N ILE A 81 -1.68 -3.98 -3.23
CA ILE A 81 -0.82 -3.08 -4.04
C ILE A 81 0.07 -2.24 -3.13
N PHE A 82 -0.45 -1.71 -2.02
CA PHE A 82 0.34 -0.97 -1.05
C PHE A 82 1.43 -1.83 -0.42
N GLU A 83 1.10 -3.06 -0.04
CA GLU A 83 2.08 -4.00 0.52
C GLU A 83 3.21 -4.31 -0.48
N ALA A 84 2.86 -4.56 -1.75
CA ALA A 84 3.84 -4.77 -2.80
C ALA A 84 4.71 -3.53 -3.03
N GLY A 85 4.12 -2.32 -2.97
CA GLY A 85 4.83 -1.05 -3.06
C GLY A 85 5.86 -0.90 -1.95
N HIS A 86 5.49 -1.13 -0.69
CA HIS A 86 6.42 -1.06 0.44
C HIS A 86 7.58 -2.05 0.29
N ARG A 87 7.33 -3.28 -0.19
CA ARG A 87 8.41 -4.25 -0.45
C ARG A 87 9.34 -3.79 -1.57
N ALA A 88 8.80 -3.16 -2.61
CA ALA A 88 9.60 -2.60 -3.69
C ALA A 88 10.47 -1.43 -3.18
N GLU A 89 9.95 -0.57 -2.31
CA GLU A 89 10.72 0.49 -1.65
C GLU A 89 11.89 -0.07 -0.84
N ASP A 90 11.68 -1.13 -0.05
CA ASP A 90 12.74 -1.79 0.72
C ASP A 90 13.85 -2.33 -0.19
N ILE A 91 13.48 -2.95 -1.32
CA ILE A 91 14.44 -3.47 -2.29
C ILE A 91 15.28 -2.34 -2.90
N VAL A 92 14.63 -1.29 -3.37
CA VAL A 92 15.29 -0.14 -3.98
C VAL A 92 16.19 0.57 -2.96
N ALA A 93 15.71 0.78 -1.74
CA ALA A 93 16.52 1.35 -0.67
C ALA A 93 17.76 0.49 -0.37
N GLY A 94 17.62 -0.84 -0.42
CA GLY A 94 18.73 -1.78 -0.30
C GLY A 94 19.77 -1.58 -1.41
N TRP A 95 19.36 -1.42 -2.65
CA TRP A 95 20.27 -1.18 -3.77
C TRP A 95 21.05 0.14 -3.63
N PHE A 96 20.38 1.22 -3.20
CA PHE A 96 21.06 2.49 -2.95
C PHE A 96 22.14 2.34 -1.87
N ARG A 97 21.85 1.62 -0.78
CA ARG A 97 22.83 1.38 0.28
C ARG A 97 24.03 0.54 -0.21
N ILE A 98 23.78 -0.50 -1.01
CA ILE A 98 24.84 -1.30 -1.64
C ILE A 98 25.71 -0.44 -2.57
N ALA A 99 25.12 0.51 -3.28
CA ALA A 99 25.82 1.46 -4.13
C ALA A 99 26.61 2.54 -3.36
N GLY A 100 26.57 2.53 -2.03
CA GLY A 100 27.33 3.46 -1.18
C GLY A 100 26.62 4.76 -0.85
N PHE A 101 25.32 4.89 -1.14
CA PHE A 101 24.56 6.07 -0.75
C PHE A 101 24.12 5.99 0.72
N ASP A 102 24.29 7.08 1.49
CA ASP A 102 23.69 7.22 2.82
C ASP A 102 22.21 7.57 2.71
N LEU A 103 21.39 6.56 2.39
CA LEU A 103 19.96 6.71 2.26
C LEU A 103 19.28 6.49 3.61
N ARG A 104 18.68 7.54 4.14
CA ARG A 104 17.89 7.51 5.37
C ARG A 104 16.42 7.50 5.02
N THR A 105 15.76 6.38 5.30
CA THR A 105 14.33 6.20 5.08
C THR A 105 13.48 6.50 6.32
N GLU A 106 14.13 6.51 7.49
CA GLU A 106 13.49 6.76 8.78
C GLU A 106 14.24 7.81 9.58
N ARG A 107 13.50 8.52 10.41
CA ARG A 107 14.03 9.44 11.40
C ARG A 107 14.67 8.66 12.57
N PRO A 108 15.50 9.30 13.41
CA PRO A 108 16.08 8.64 14.60
C PRO A 108 15.04 8.11 15.59
N ASP A 109 13.82 8.64 15.56
CA ASP A 109 12.68 8.20 16.39
C ASP A 109 11.88 7.03 15.77
N GLY A 110 12.38 6.43 14.67
CA GLY A 110 11.72 5.32 13.97
C GLY A 110 10.51 5.72 13.12
N ARG A 111 10.25 7.02 12.97
CA ARG A 111 9.16 7.51 12.11
C ARG A 111 9.64 7.78 10.71
N GLN A 112 8.74 7.60 9.75
CA GLN A 112 9.01 8.00 8.37
C GLN A 112 9.16 9.53 8.26
N PHE A 113 9.96 9.98 7.29
CA PHE A 113 9.99 11.40 6.95
C PHE A 113 8.62 11.84 6.40
N GLY A 114 8.13 12.97 6.85
CA GLY A 114 6.87 13.54 6.44
C GLY A 114 6.72 14.97 6.95
N PHE A 115 5.67 15.63 6.51
CA PHE A 115 5.35 16.98 6.95
C PHE A 115 4.38 16.91 8.14
N ALA A 116 4.87 17.23 9.32
CA ALA A 116 4.04 17.37 10.52
C ALA A 116 3.66 18.82 10.70
N ALA A 117 2.54 19.09 11.36
CA ALA A 117 2.25 20.44 11.86
C ALA A 117 3.40 20.85 12.79
N MET A 118 3.93 22.02 12.55
CA MET A 118 4.80 22.65 13.54
C MET A 118 3.92 23.02 14.72
N ALA A 119 4.21 22.41 15.87
CA ALA A 119 3.57 22.76 17.13
C ALA A 119 4.01 24.16 17.55
#